data_1450c63f42b775f2790053b952a7c95f
#
_entry.id   1450c63f42b775f2790053b952a7c95f
#
_cell.length_a   1.000
_cell.length_b   1.000
_cell.length_c   1.000
_cell.angle_alpha   90.00
_cell.angle_beta   90.00
_cell.angle_gamma   90.00
#
_symmetry.space_group_name_H-M   'P 1'
#
loop_
_entity.id
_entity.type
_entity.pdbx_description
1 polymer ?
#
loop_
_entity_poly.entity_id
_entity_poly.type
_entity_poly.pdbx_seq_one_letter_code
_entity_poly.pdbx_strand_id
1 'polypeptide(L)'
;MTPNFSNDQTRLRGRNELLEFAKAWIGTALAFAILFSGPDRTNFQYLTSPLFVRVLLLAALTAGLGVILHELMHRVVARRFGATAHFVANDGMLVISILIAFSGFLFAAPGAVWHTGMLTKRQLGLIAAAGPITNMALAVLFVGALLAARNGDTSNLVLAGLTMGYSVNAILGVFNMLPFGPIDGAKVLNWSGVAFGVLIAGAVVIAFGLPRLIPGLPSIF
;
A
#
# COMPACT_ATOMS: atom_id res chain seq x y z
N MET A 1 22.06 -1.74 23.00
CA MET A 1 22.06 -3.10 22.43
C MET A 1 22.24 -2.96 20.93
N THR A 2 23.40 -3.31 20.40
CA THR A 2 23.66 -3.35 18.96
C THR A 2 22.90 -4.55 18.36
N PRO A 3 22.10 -4.35 17.31
CA PRO A 3 21.41 -5.47 16.66
C PRO A 3 22.45 -6.45 16.09
N ASN A 4 22.25 -7.72 16.35
CA ASN A 4 23.16 -8.78 15.92
C ASN A 4 22.93 -9.08 14.44
N PHE A 5 23.58 -8.31 13.55
CA PHE A 5 23.41 -8.34 12.10
C PHE A 5 23.76 -9.69 11.44
N SER A 6 24.51 -10.57 12.12
CA SER A 6 24.90 -11.87 11.55
C SER A 6 23.76 -12.91 11.54
N ASN A 7 22.84 -12.88 12.51
CA ASN A 7 21.72 -13.82 12.59
C ASN A 7 20.58 -13.48 11.61
N ASP A 8 20.44 -12.21 11.21
CA ASP A 8 19.38 -11.80 10.28
C ASP A 8 19.72 -12.18 8.84
N GLN A 9 20.98 -12.13 8.44
CA GLN A 9 21.39 -12.54 7.09
C GLN A 9 21.19 -14.04 6.82
N THR A 10 21.38 -14.89 7.83
CA THR A 10 21.11 -16.33 7.70
C THR A 10 19.63 -16.66 7.56
N ARG A 11 18.77 -15.89 8.22
CA ARG A 11 17.30 -16.04 8.09
C ARG A 11 16.77 -15.60 6.71
N LEU A 12 17.43 -14.64 6.06
CA LEU A 12 17.03 -14.13 4.74
C LEU A 12 17.53 -15.04 3.60
N ARG A 13 18.65 -15.76 3.77
CA ARG A 13 19.31 -16.57 2.74
C ARG A 13 18.49 -17.77 2.24
N GLY A 14 17.44 -18.20 2.96
CA GLY A 14 16.59 -19.33 2.59
C GLY A 14 15.18 -18.98 2.13
N ARG A 15 14.79 -17.70 2.16
CA ARG A 15 13.42 -17.28 1.81
C ARG A 15 13.32 -16.92 0.33
N ASN A 16 12.34 -17.52 -0.34
CA ASN A 16 12.00 -17.15 -1.71
C ASN A 16 11.25 -15.80 -1.69
N GLU A 17 11.90 -14.71 -2.08
CA GLU A 17 11.36 -13.36 -2.08
C GLU A 17 10.07 -13.25 -2.92
N LEU A 18 9.96 -14.00 -4.01
CA LEU A 18 8.73 -14.04 -4.82
C LEU A 18 7.55 -14.61 -4.01
N LEU A 19 7.80 -15.65 -3.21
CA LEU A 19 6.78 -16.22 -2.32
C LEU A 19 6.37 -15.22 -1.23
N GLU A 20 7.33 -14.46 -0.67
CA GLU A 20 7.03 -13.42 0.31
C GLU A 20 6.14 -12.31 -0.28
N PHE A 21 6.44 -11.85 -1.50
CA PHE A 21 5.56 -10.92 -2.22
C PHE A 21 4.19 -11.52 -2.53
N ALA A 22 4.12 -12.78 -2.94
CA ALA A 22 2.85 -13.46 -3.22
C ALA A 22 1.98 -13.56 -1.97
N LYS A 23 2.55 -13.93 -0.80
CA LYS A 23 1.83 -13.96 0.48
C LYS A 23 1.28 -12.56 0.84
N ALA A 24 2.12 -11.54 0.74
CA ALA A 24 1.71 -10.17 1.01
C ALA A 24 0.59 -9.71 0.07
N TRP A 25 0.71 -10.03 -1.22
CA TRP A 25 -0.31 -9.70 -2.22
C TRP A 25 -1.65 -10.37 -1.93
N ILE A 26 -1.65 -11.69 -1.74
CA ILE A 26 -2.88 -12.45 -1.48
C ILE A 26 -3.51 -12.02 -0.15
N GLY A 27 -2.72 -11.93 0.92
CA GLY A 27 -3.22 -11.54 2.24
C GLY A 27 -3.79 -10.12 2.26
N THR A 28 -3.13 -9.18 1.60
CA THR A 28 -3.62 -7.79 1.46
C THR A 28 -4.88 -7.75 0.61
N ALA A 29 -4.91 -8.43 -0.55
CA ALA A 29 -6.10 -8.49 -1.39
C ALA A 29 -7.30 -9.06 -0.63
N LEU A 30 -7.11 -10.11 0.16
CA LEU A 30 -8.18 -10.70 0.97
C LEU A 30 -8.67 -9.74 2.06
N ALA A 31 -7.77 -9.08 2.78
CA ALA A 31 -8.14 -8.10 3.80
C ALA A 31 -8.95 -6.93 3.21
N PHE A 32 -8.52 -6.38 2.07
CA PHE A 32 -9.26 -5.33 1.38
C PHE A 32 -10.60 -5.84 0.81
N ALA A 33 -10.66 -7.05 0.25
CA ALA A 33 -11.91 -7.63 -0.23
C ALA A 33 -12.95 -7.76 0.89
N ILE A 34 -12.54 -8.23 2.05
CA ILE A 34 -13.41 -8.31 3.24
C ILE A 34 -13.85 -6.91 3.67
N LEU A 35 -12.94 -5.94 3.74
CA LEU A 35 -13.26 -4.57 4.10
C LEU A 35 -14.30 -3.96 3.14
N PHE A 36 -14.09 -4.11 1.84
CA PHE A 36 -14.98 -3.56 0.80
C PHE A 36 -16.30 -4.32 0.65
N SER A 37 -16.44 -5.48 1.29
CA SER A 37 -17.73 -6.18 1.38
C SER A 37 -18.76 -5.42 2.25
N GLY A 38 -18.36 -4.38 2.96
CA GLY A 38 -19.26 -3.56 3.76
C GLY A 38 -20.04 -4.36 4.81
N PRO A 39 -21.37 -4.22 4.89
CA PRO A 39 -22.19 -4.96 5.84
C PRO A 39 -22.14 -6.49 5.67
N ASP A 40 -21.89 -6.97 4.44
CA ASP A 40 -21.88 -8.38 4.11
C ASP A 40 -20.60 -9.12 4.52
N ARG A 41 -19.56 -8.41 5.00
CA ARG A 41 -18.27 -8.98 5.36
C ARG A 41 -18.31 -10.10 6.42
N THR A 42 -19.38 -10.17 7.23
CA THR A 42 -19.60 -11.25 8.20
C THR A 42 -20.59 -12.30 7.71
N ASN A 43 -21.16 -12.13 6.52
CA ASN A 43 -22.10 -13.08 5.94
C ASN A 43 -21.31 -14.18 5.20
N PHE A 44 -21.32 -15.39 5.74
CA PHE A 44 -20.59 -16.52 5.17
C PHE A 44 -21.05 -16.88 3.75
N GLN A 45 -22.36 -16.79 3.46
CA GLN A 45 -22.89 -17.04 2.11
C GLN A 45 -22.37 -16.03 1.10
N TYR A 46 -22.23 -14.76 1.51
CA TYR A 46 -21.63 -13.73 0.65
C TYR A 46 -20.15 -14.03 0.40
N LEU A 47 -19.37 -14.35 1.44
CA LEU A 47 -17.93 -14.62 1.32
C LEU A 47 -17.61 -15.84 0.44
N THR A 48 -18.56 -16.75 0.25
CA THR A 48 -18.43 -17.89 -0.67
C THR A 48 -19.10 -17.65 -2.04
N SER A 49 -19.64 -16.48 -2.26
CA SER A 49 -20.39 -16.11 -3.48
C SER A 49 -19.47 -15.70 -4.66
N PRO A 50 -19.93 -15.84 -5.90
CA PRO A 50 -19.22 -15.29 -7.07
C PRO A 50 -19.02 -13.77 -7.00
N LEU A 51 -19.86 -13.04 -6.26
CA LEU A 51 -19.73 -11.60 -6.07
C LEU A 51 -18.51 -11.25 -5.24
N PHE A 52 -18.28 -11.98 -4.14
CA PHE A 52 -17.06 -11.81 -3.33
C PHE A 52 -15.79 -12.10 -4.14
N VAL A 53 -15.81 -13.13 -5.00
CA VAL A 53 -14.68 -13.43 -5.90
C VAL A 53 -14.36 -12.23 -6.80
N ARG A 54 -15.38 -11.54 -7.33
CA ARG A 54 -15.17 -10.32 -8.13
C ARG A 54 -14.52 -9.20 -7.31
N VAL A 55 -15.00 -8.97 -6.07
CA VAL A 55 -14.42 -7.97 -5.16
C VAL A 55 -12.97 -8.34 -4.83
N LEU A 56 -12.69 -9.61 -4.58
CA LEU A 56 -11.32 -10.11 -4.32
C LEU A 56 -10.38 -9.87 -5.52
N LEU A 57 -10.84 -10.14 -6.74
CA LEU A 57 -10.05 -9.88 -7.95
C LEU A 57 -9.79 -8.38 -8.13
N LEU A 58 -10.79 -7.52 -7.92
CA LEU A 58 -10.58 -6.07 -7.94
C LEU A 58 -9.59 -5.63 -6.86
N ALA A 59 -9.74 -6.12 -5.63
CA ALA A 59 -8.81 -5.81 -4.55
C ALA A 59 -7.39 -6.29 -4.85
N ALA A 60 -7.23 -7.47 -5.46
CA ALA A 60 -5.92 -7.98 -5.86
C ALA A 60 -5.24 -7.10 -6.93
N LEU A 61 -6.02 -6.65 -7.93
CA LEU A 61 -5.50 -5.83 -9.04
C LEU A 61 -5.30 -4.35 -8.68
N THR A 62 -5.87 -3.87 -7.60
CA THR A 62 -5.79 -2.46 -7.19
C THR A 62 -5.04 -2.30 -5.87
N ALA A 63 -5.64 -2.65 -4.75
CA ALA A 63 -5.07 -2.53 -3.41
C ALA A 63 -3.84 -3.43 -3.24
N GLY A 64 -3.95 -4.70 -3.61
CA GLY A 64 -2.85 -5.66 -3.52
C GLY A 64 -1.64 -5.23 -4.33
N LEU A 65 -1.85 -4.87 -5.61
CA LEU A 65 -0.75 -4.34 -6.44
C LEU A 65 -0.21 -3.02 -5.92
N GLY A 66 -1.06 -2.12 -5.40
CA GLY A 66 -0.63 -0.86 -4.81
C GLY A 66 0.35 -1.05 -3.65
N VAL A 67 0.08 -2.02 -2.77
CA VAL A 67 0.98 -2.37 -1.66
C VAL A 67 2.25 -3.04 -2.17
N ILE A 68 2.16 -3.98 -3.11
CA ILE A 68 3.35 -4.63 -3.67
C ILE A 68 4.27 -3.65 -4.39
N LEU A 69 3.72 -2.73 -5.16
CA LEU A 69 4.49 -1.70 -5.86
C LEU A 69 5.13 -0.72 -4.87
N HIS A 70 4.45 -0.37 -3.78
CA HIS A 70 4.99 0.42 -2.69
C HIS A 70 6.27 -0.23 -2.11
N GLU A 71 6.18 -1.49 -1.67
CA GLU A 71 7.31 -2.23 -1.11
C GLU A 71 8.43 -2.45 -2.14
N LEU A 72 8.05 -2.76 -3.37
CA LEU A 72 9.00 -2.95 -4.47
C LEU A 72 9.81 -1.67 -4.71
N MET A 73 9.20 -0.50 -4.62
CA MET A 73 9.91 0.77 -4.82
C MET A 73 10.88 1.09 -3.69
N HIS A 74 10.58 0.78 -2.43
CA HIS A 74 11.57 0.82 -1.36
C HIS A 74 12.79 -0.05 -1.69
N ARG A 75 12.56 -1.28 -2.12
CA ARG A 75 13.61 -2.23 -2.51
C ARG A 75 14.44 -1.72 -3.69
N VAL A 76 13.79 -1.21 -4.75
CA VAL A 76 14.46 -0.70 -5.94
C VAL A 76 15.37 0.48 -5.59
N VAL A 77 14.86 1.44 -4.82
CA VAL A 77 15.64 2.63 -4.44
C VAL A 77 16.78 2.25 -3.49
N ALA A 78 16.56 1.34 -2.54
CA ALA A 78 17.63 0.85 -1.66
C ALA A 78 18.77 0.21 -2.47
N ARG A 79 18.43 -0.64 -3.44
CA ARG A 79 19.43 -1.30 -4.30
C ARG A 79 20.17 -0.31 -5.21
N ARG A 80 19.51 0.75 -5.69
CA ARG A 80 20.19 1.83 -6.44
C ARG A 80 21.25 2.57 -5.62
N PHE A 81 21.10 2.61 -4.31
CA PHE A 81 22.13 3.15 -3.39
C PHE A 81 23.17 2.12 -2.97
N GLY A 82 23.20 0.94 -3.59
CA GLY A 82 24.18 -0.12 -3.31
C GLY A 82 23.87 -0.97 -2.06
N ALA A 83 22.68 -0.79 -1.45
CA ALA A 83 22.27 -1.66 -0.36
C ALA A 83 21.79 -3.02 -0.88
N THR A 84 22.01 -4.09 -0.13
CA THR A 84 21.25 -5.32 -0.31
C THR A 84 19.87 -5.14 0.31
N ALA A 85 18.81 -5.42 -0.46
CA ALA A 85 17.46 -5.23 0.00
C ALA A 85 16.59 -6.43 -0.39
N HIS A 86 15.81 -6.93 0.58
CA HIS A 86 14.89 -8.05 0.42
C HIS A 86 13.55 -7.74 1.11
N PHE A 87 12.45 -8.06 0.44
CA PHE A 87 11.13 -7.99 1.04
C PHE A 87 10.87 -9.26 1.86
N VAL A 88 10.28 -9.09 3.03
CA VAL A 88 9.84 -10.18 3.92
C VAL A 88 8.42 -9.88 4.36
N ALA A 89 7.49 -10.79 4.05
CA ALA A 89 6.12 -10.71 4.54
C ALA A 89 6.05 -10.96 6.05
N ASN A 90 5.15 -10.27 6.72
CA ASN A 90 4.86 -10.52 8.12
C ASN A 90 3.56 -11.33 8.23
N ASP A 91 3.70 -12.65 8.30
CA ASP A 91 2.56 -13.58 8.30
C ASP A 91 1.58 -13.27 9.46
N GLY A 92 2.09 -12.90 10.65
CA GLY A 92 1.26 -12.51 11.79
C GLY A 92 0.46 -11.24 11.53
N MET A 93 1.09 -10.22 10.94
CA MET A 93 0.41 -8.97 10.59
C MET A 93 -0.59 -9.16 9.46
N LEU A 94 -0.34 -10.05 8.49
CA LEU A 94 -1.31 -10.40 7.46
C LEU A 94 -2.57 -11.03 8.07
N VAL A 95 -2.41 -11.98 8.99
CA VAL A 95 -3.54 -12.58 9.72
C VAL A 95 -4.30 -11.52 10.52
N ILE A 96 -3.60 -10.66 11.26
CA ILE A 96 -4.21 -9.57 12.01
C ILE A 96 -4.96 -8.60 11.09
N SER A 97 -4.38 -8.24 9.94
CA SER A 97 -5.04 -7.37 8.94
C SER A 97 -6.35 -7.97 8.43
N ILE A 98 -6.36 -9.28 8.14
CA ILE A 98 -7.56 -10.00 7.72
C ILE A 98 -8.62 -10.01 8.85
N LEU A 99 -8.22 -10.30 10.07
CA LEU A 99 -9.15 -10.33 11.21
C LEU A 99 -9.74 -8.95 11.51
N ILE A 100 -8.93 -7.89 11.48
CA ILE A 100 -9.37 -6.50 11.69
C ILE A 100 -10.31 -6.06 10.56
N ALA A 101 -10.12 -6.54 9.31
CA ALA A 101 -10.99 -6.19 8.20
C ALA A 101 -12.46 -6.60 8.44
N PHE A 102 -12.71 -7.68 9.18
CA PHE A 102 -14.07 -8.07 9.60
C PHE A 102 -14.73 -7.05 10.54
N SER A 103 -13.98 -6.26 11.28
CA SER A 103 -14.54 -5.18 12.11
C SER A 103 -14.81 -3.89 11.32
N GLY A 104 -14.45 -3.84 10.04
CA GLY A 104 -14.61 -2.67 9.19
C GLY A 104 -13.44 -1.69 9.23
N PHE A 105 -12.33 -2.09 9.83
CA PHE A 105 -11.09 -1.34 9.84
C PHE A 105 -10.01 -2.07 9.05
N LEU A 106 -9.01 -1.35 8.59
CA LEU A 106 -7.84 -1.94 7.98
C LEU A 106 -6.58 -1.42 8.66
N PHE A 107 -5.71 -2.35 9.01
CA PHE A 107 -4.33 -2.08 9.35
C PHE A 107 -3.45 -2.88 8.40
N ALA A 108 -2.97 -2.23 7.34
CA ALA A 108 -2.16 -2.90 6.31
C ALA A 108 -0.67 -2.74 6.64
N ALA A 109 -0.08 -3.78 7.23
CA ALA A 109 1.36 -3.91 7.39
C ALA A 109 1.80 -5.31 6.91
N PRO A 110 1.73 -5.57 5.59
CA PRO A 110 1.91 -6.92 5.05
C PRO A 110 3.33 -7.45 5.14
N GLY A 111 4.29 -6.59 5.45
CA GLY A 111 5.70 -6.93 5.52
C GLY A 111 6.57 -5.67 5.54
N ALA A 112 7.85 -5.86 5.29
CA ALA A 112 8.79 -4.76 5.18
C ALA A 112 9.98 -5.12 4.30
N VAL A 113 10.58 -4.11 3.68
CA VAL A 113 11.87 -4.25 3.00
C VAL A 113 13.01 -4.12 4.00
N TRP A 114 13.69 -5.21 4.23
CA TRP A 114 14.92 -5.25 5.00
C TRP A 114 16.09 -4.87 4.10
N HIS A 115 16.89 -3.91 4.52
CA HIS A 115 18.06 -3.49 3.77
C HIS A 115 19.28 -3.42 4.68
N THR A 116 20.44 -3.79 4.13
CA THR A 116 21.72 -3.75 4.81
C THR A 116 22.72 -2.99 3.95
N GLY A 117 23.61 -2.22 4.60
CA GLY A 117 24.60 -1.38 3.96
C GLY A 117 24.77 -0.06 4.73
N MET A 118 25.85 0.65 4.42
CA MET A 118 26.09 1.98 5.00
C MET A 118 25.30 3.01 4.18
N LEU A 119 24.12 3.37 4.68
CA LEU A 119 23.24 4.36 4.06
C LEU A 119 23.27 5.68 4.84
N THR A 120 23.36 6.78 4.15
CA THR A 120 23.25 8.12 4.73
C THR A 120 21.81 8.42 5.12
N LYS A 121 21.58 9.41 6.01
CA LYS A 121 20.22 9.88 6.36
C LYS A 121 19.40 10.26 5.13
N ARG A 122 20.04 10.91 4.14
CA ARG A 122 19.38 11.28 2.89
C ARG A 122 18.93 10.06 2.10
N GLN A 123 19.78 9.05 1.97
CA GLN A 123 19.43 7.81 1.26
C GLN A 123 18.29 7.07 1.96
N LEU A 124 18.32 6.96 3.29
CA LEU A 124 17.23 6.37 4.08
C LEU A 124 15.91 7.13 3.89
N GLY A 125 15.94 8.47 3.88
CA GLY A 125 14.76 9.28 3.61
C GLY A 125 14.21 9.10 2.19
N LEU A 126 15.07 9.02 1.18
CA LEU A 126 14.68 8.78 -0.21
C LEU A 126 14.11 7.36 -0.41
N ILE A 127 14.69 6.36 0.25
CA ILE A 127 14.14 4.99 0.28
C ILE A 127 12.73 5.03 0.88
N ALA A 128 12.57 5.67 2.04
CA ALA A 128 11.28 5.77 2.71
C ALA A 128 10.23 6.55 1.90
N ALA A 129 10.63 7.61 1.18
CA ALA A 129 9.72 8.37 0.33
C ALA A 129 9.22 7.59 -0.90
N ALA A 130 9.95 6.57 -1.35
CA ALA A 130 9.66 5.88 -2.60
C ALA A 130 8.31 5.16 -2.59
N GLY A 131 7.93 4.51 -1.49
CA GLY A 131 6.64 3.83 -1.34
C GLY A 131 5.45 4.81 -1.41
N PRO A 132 5.38 5.81 -0.52
CA PRO A 132 4.31 6.80 -0.54
C PRO A 132 4.18 7.54 -1.88
N ILE A 133 5.30 7.91 -2.51
CA ILE A 133 5.29 8.54 -3.85
C ILE A 133 4.66 7.60 -4.88
N THR A 134 4.96 6.31 -4.82
CA THR A 134 4.37 5.31 -5.72
C THR A 134 2.86 5.25 -5.54
N ASN A 135 2.36 5.21 -4.31
CA ASN A 135 0.91 5.22 -4.07
C ASN A 135 0.25 6.52 -4.54
N MET A 136 0.85 7.68 -4.31
CA MET A 136 0.35 8.96 -4.84
C MET A 136 0.29 8.96 -6.37
N ALA A 137 1.32 8.46 -7.04
CA ALA A 137 1.34 8.35 -8.50
C ALA A 137 0.26 7.40 -9.02
N LEU A 138 0.07 6.24 -8.37
CA LEU A 138 -1.00 5.31 -8.71
C LEU A 138 -2.38 5.92 -8.49
N ALA A 139 -2.61 6.65 -7.39
CA ALA A 139 -3.86 7.36 -7.14
C ALA A 139 -4.18 8.35 -8.28
N VAL A 140 -3.21 9.15 -8.71
CA VAL A 140 -3.37 10.09 -9.83
C VAL A 140 -3.65 9.36 -11.15
N LEU A 141 -2.98 8.24 -11.41
CA LEU A 141 -3.26 7.41 -12.60
C LEU A 141 -4.69 6.85 -12.58
N PHE A 142 -5.18 6.38 -11.43
CA PHE A 142 -6.56 5.93 -11.29
C PHE A 142 -7.57 7.06 -11.46
N VAL A 143 -7.27 8.29 -11.01
CA VAL A 143 -8.10 9.47 -11.30
C VAL A 143 -8.17 9.73 -12.80
N GLY A 144 -7.03 9.72 -13.49
CA GLY A 144 -7.01 9.88 -14.95
C GLY A 144 -7.84 8.83 -15.68
N ALA A 145 -7.72 7.57 -15.26
CA ALA A 145 -8.50 6.46 -15.80
C ALA A 145 -10.01 6.59 -15.49
N LEU A 146 -10.39 7.04 -14.29
CA LEU A 146 -11.78 7.32 -13.93
C LEU A 146 -12.37 8.43 -14.79
N LEU A 147 -11.64 9.51 -15.04
CA LEU A 147 -12.08 10.61 -15.87
C LEU A 147 -12.27 10.18 -17.34
N ALA A 148 -11.35 9.36 -17.86
CA ALA A 148 -11.47 8.80 -19.20
C ALA A 148 -12.66 7.84 -19.32
N ALA A 149 -12.89 7.02 -18.30
CA ALA A 149 -13.97 6.02 -18.28
C ALA A 149 -15.38 6.64 -18.21
N ARG A 150 -15.52 7.88 -17.72
CA ARG A 150 -16.82 8.58 -17.63
C ARG A 150 -17.42 8.96 -18.97
N ASN A 151 -16.61 9.10 -19.98
CA ASN A 151 -17.03 9.55 -21.31
C ASN A 151 -17.42 8.37 -22.25
N GLY A 152 -17.47 7.14 -21.76
CA GLY A 152 -17.75 5.93 -22.53
C GLY A 152 -18.71 4.96 -21.84
N ASP A 153 -19.13 3.93 -22.55
CA ASP A 153 -19.93 2.82 -22.02
C ASP A 153 -19.07 1.89 -21.14
N THR A 154 -18.61 2.42 -20.01
CA THR A 154 -17.77 1.66 -19.09
C THR A 154 -18.61 0.88 -18.10
N SER A 155 -18.34 -0.43 -17.95
CA SER A 155 -19.08 -1.27 -17.02
C SER A 155 -18.91 -0.82 -15.57
N ASN A 156 -19.94 -1.00 -14.74
CA ASN A 156 -19.90 -0.69 -13.31
C ASN A 156 -18.76 -1.41 -12.58
N LEU A 157 -18.37 -2.61 -13.05
CA LEU A 157 -17.27 -3.37 -12.47
C LEU A 157 -15.92 -2.66 -12.67
N VAL A 158 -15.67 -2.12 -13.85
CA VAL A 158 -14.45 -1.35 -14.15
C VAL A 158 -14.43 -0.07 -13.31
N LEU A 159 -15.55 0.67 -13.25
CA LEU A 159 -15.66 1.88 -12.43
C LEU A 159 -15.40 1.57 -10.95
N ALA A 160 -15.95 0.48 -10.41
CA ALA A 160 -15.71 0.03 -9.05
C ALA A 160 -14.21 -0.27 -8.80
N GLY A 161 -13.56 -0.95 -9.74
CA GLY A 161 -12.12 -1.23 -9.66
C GLY A 161 -11.26 0.03 -9.69
N LEU A 162 -11.55 0.96 -10.60
CA LEU A 162 -10.84 2.24 -10.68
C LEU A 162 -11.04 3.09 -9.42
N THR A 163 -12.27 3.11 -8.89
CA THR A 163 -12.60 3.79 -7.63
C THR A 163 -11.84 3.18 -6.44
N MET A 164 -11.83 1.85 -6.33
CA MET A 164 -11.06 1.13 -5.31
C MET A 164 -9.58 1.44 -5.43
N GLY A 165 -9.04 1.39 -6.65
CA GLY A 165 -7.63 1.69 -6.92
C GLY A 165 -7.24 3.10 -6.48
N TYR A 166 -8.05 4.10 -6.82
CA TYR A 166 -7.84 5.47 -6.37
C TYR A 166 -7.89 5.57 -4.84
N SER A 167 -8.99 5.13 -4.23
CA SER A 167 -9.22 5.30 -2.78
C SER A 167 -8.13 4.64 -1.94
N VAL A 168 -7.76 3.40 -2.28
CA VAL A 168 -6.74 2.66 -1.52
C VAL A 168 -5.38 3.32 -1.66
N ASN A 169 -4.96 3.66 -2.87
CA ASN A 169 -3.64 4.25 -3.07
C ASN A 169 -3.54 5.66 -2.48
N ALA A 170 -4.61 6.45 -2.53
CA ALA A 170 -4.66 7.77 -1.89
C ALA A 170 -4.54 7.66 -0.35
N ILE A 171 -5.29 6.73 0.27
CA ILE A 171 -5.19 6.47 1.72
C ILE A 171 -3.80 5.96 2.10
N LEU A 172 -3.25 5.00 1.36
CA LEU A 172 -1.90 4.47 1.63
C LEU A 172 -0.84 5.57 1.53
N GLY A 173 -0.97 6.50 0.57
CA GLY A 173 -0.10 7.66 0.46
C GLY A 173 -0.13 8.55 1.69
N VAL A 174 -1.31 8.88 2.21
CA VAL A 174 -1.47 9.68 3.44
C VAL A 174 -0.99 8.92 4.66
N PHE A 175 -1.44 7.68 4.83
CA PHE A 175 -1.13 6.86 6.00
C PHE A 175 0.38 6.65 6.15
N ASN A 176 1.06 6.32 5.05
CA ASN A 176 2.50 6.11 5.09
C ASN A 176 3.32 7.41 5.23
N MET A 177 2.68 8.57 5.14
CA MET A 177 3.29 9.86 5.48
C MET A 177 3.03 10.31 6.91
N LEU A 178 2.42 9.50 7.78
CA LEU A 178 2.29 9.83 9.20
C LEU A 178 3.66 9.89 9.89
N PRO A 179 3.91 10.90 10.78
CA PRO A 179 5.25 11.18 11.30
C PRO A 179 5.63 10.39 12.56
N PHE A 180 5.16 9.15 12.71
CA PHE A 180 5.41 8.36 13.92
C PHE A 180 5.61 6.87 13.65
N GLY A 181 6.21 6.16 14.62
CA GLY A 181 6.43 4.72 14.58
C GLY A 181 7.37 4.25 13.47
N PRO A 182 7.18 3.05 12.96
CA PRO A 182 8.00 2.48 11.90
C PRO A 182 7.58 2.97 10.49
N ILE A 183 6.60 3.88 10.40
CA ILE A 183 5.99 4.40 9.18
C ILE A 183 7.01 5.24 8.41
N ASP A 184 6.89 5.28 7.09
CA ASP A 184 7.87 5.94 6.22
C ASP A 184 7.94 7.45 6.41
N GLY A 185 6.82 8.10 6.72
CA GLY A 185 6.77 9.52 7.05
C GLY A 185 7.71 9.93 8.17
N ALA A 186 7.86 9.11 9.20
CA ALA A 186 8.82 9.36 10.28
C ALA A 186 10.28 9.36 9.79
N LYS A 187 10.62 8.46 8.87
CA LYS A 187 11.96 8.37 8.26
C LYS A 187 12.22 9.55 7.33
N VAL A 188 11.21 9.95 6.54
CA VAL A 188 11.29 11.14 5.66
C VAL A 188 11.45 12.41 6.49
N LEU A 189 10.66 12.58 7.57
CA LEU A 189 10.76 13.72 8.47
C LEU A 189 12.15 13.80 9.14
N ASN A 190 12.69 12.66 9.57
CA ASN A 190 14.04 12.59 10.15
C ASN A 190 15.14 12.99 9.15
N TRP A 191 14.91 12.79 7.85
CA TRP A 191 15.81 13.25 6.81
C TRP A 191 15.61 14.73 6.49
N SER A 192 14.37 15.15 6.19
CA SER A 192 14.06 16.52 5.73
C SER A 192 12.62 16.90 6.05
N GLY A 193 12.46 17.93 6.92
CA GLY A 193 11.15 18.49 7.22
C GLY A 193 10.46 19.10 6.00
N VAL A 194 11.24 19.69 5.06
CA VAL A 194 10.70 20.25 3.81
C VAL A 194 10.16 19.14 2.91
N ALA A 195 10.94 18.08 2.69
CA ALA A 195 10.49 16.94 1.89
C ALA A 195 9.24 16.28 2.50
N PHE A 196 9.22 16.11 3.82
CA PHE A 196 8.05 15.62 4.54
C PHE A 196 6.84 16.52 4.32
N GLY A 197 6.99 17.85 4.52
CA GLY A 197 5.90 18.81 4.35
C GLY A 197 5.30 18.82 2.93
N VAL A 198 6.15 18.75 1.92
CA VAL A 198 5.70 18.67 0.51
C VAL A 198 4.96 17.36 0.24
N LEU A 199 5.51 16.24 0.68
CA LEU A 199 4.91 14.92 0.41
C LEU A 199 3.59 14.72 1.16
N ILE A 200 3.51 15.10 2.45
CA ILE A 200 2.24 14.97 3.19
C ILE A 200 1.17 15.92 2.64
N ALA A 201 1.53 17.15 2.27
CA ALA A 201 0.60 18.08 1.63
C ALA A 201 0.09 17.52 0.29
N GLY A 202 0.97 17.00 -0.56
CA GLY A 202 0.60 16.35 -1.81
C GLY A 202 -0.34 15.15 -1.58
N ALA A 203 -0.02 14.28 -0.63
CA ALA A 203 -0.86 13.13 -0.28
C ALA A 203 -2.27 13.57 0.19
N VAL A 204 -2.34 14.59 1.06
CA VAL A 204 -3.61 15.14 1.55
C VAL A 204 -4.43 15.78 0.41
N VAL A 205 -3.78 16.52 -0.50
CA VAL A 205 -4.46 17.08 -1.67
C VAL A 205 -5.01 15.98 -2.58
N ILE A 206 -4.24 14.93 -2.84
CA ILE A 206 -4.70 13.80 -3.66
C ILE A 206 -5.88 13.10 -2.98
N ALA A 207 -5.79 12.84 -1.68
CA ALA A 207 -6.81 12.07 -0.96
C ALA A 207 -8.09 12.86 -0.69
N PHE A 208 -7.98 14.13 -0.32
CA PHE A 208 -9.11 14.92 0.17
C PHE A 208 -9.42 16.16 -0.67
N GLY A 209 -8.42 16.68 -1.39
CA GLY A 209 -8.59 17.86 -2.27
C GLY A 209 -9.21 17.48 -3.59
N LEU A 210 -8.68 16.47 -4.29
CA LEU A 210 -9.20 16.06 -5.61
C LEU A 210 -10.69 15.71 -5.60
N PRO A 211 -11.25 14.97 -4.63
CA PRO A 211 -12.68 14.70 -4.59
C PRO A 211 -13.56 15.95 -4.47
N ARG A 212 -13.04 17.03 -3.87
CA ARG A 212 -13.76 18.30 -3.78
C ARG A 212 -13.69 19.12 -5.04
N LEU A 213 -12.61 18.98 -5.79
CA LEU A 213 -12.35 19.76 -7.02
C LEU A 213 -12.91 19.08 -8.27
N ILE A 214 -13.02 17.75 -8.27
CA ILE A 214 -13.45 16.94 -9.40
C ILE A 214 -14.78 16.26 -9.05
N PRO A 215 -15.94 16.78 -9.56
CA PRO A 215 -17.24 16.18 -9.29
C PRO A 215 -17.28 14.69 -9.62
N GLY A 216 -17.84 13.89 -8.72
CA GLY A 216 -18.02 12.45 -8.87
C GLY A 216 -16.76 11.60 -8.61
N LEU A 217 -15.62 12.16 -8.18
CA LEU A 217 -14.61 11.34 -7.53
C LEU A 217 -15.15 10.87 -6.16
N PRO A 218 -14.86 9.62 -5.78
CA PRO A 218 -15.29 9.12 -4.49
C PRO A 218 -14.62 9.92 -3.36
N SER A 219 -15.39 10.33 -2.37
CA SER A 219 -14.82 10.74 -1.09
C SER A 219 -14.21 9.51 -0.41
N ILE A 220 -13.08 9.69 0.24
CA ILE A 220 -12.39 8.58 0.92
C ILE A 220 -13.04 8.24 2.27
N PHE A 221 -13.92 9.14 2.77
CA PHE A 221 -14.76 8.98 3.95
C PHE A 221 -16.15 9.52 3.69
#